data_ce75463beddd03247356526ac775c5cf
#
_entry.id   ce75463beddd03247356526ac775c5cf
#
_cell.length_a   1.000
_cell.length_b   1.000
_cell.length_c   1.000
_cell.angle_alpha   90.00
_cell.angle_beta   90.00
_cell.angle_gamma   90.00
#
_symmetry.space_group_name_H-M   'P 1'
#
loop_
_entity.id
_entity.type
_entity.pdbx_description
1 polymer ?
#
loop_
_entity_poly.entity_id
_entity_poly.type
_entity_poly.pdbx_seq_one_letter_code
_entity_poly.pdbx_strand_id
1 'polypeptide(L)'
;MARFEQRHTTADNPRRDEFPDIDAPGSELSVVLFGRTQRRALPRLAQKAEAIDRLVLIQQLRLRLDREELAALQDGNAAGATWRQLGDPLGITTKQGTVQRMQRLRVAVELGPSALRAPHVLRAHERGEAEEEQSRSGWIELHHERVRHAAAELLLHRAALTTDEDAVEWLDDLADLIEEPVSPTCEASIITHLRFAVEEIDRASEEEAQEPARSPESAVALRTVRGLIGGYRRRTAP
;
A
#
# COMPACT_ATOMS: atom_id res chain seq x y z
N MET A 1 -27.98 2.00 -3.31
CA MET A 1 -28.53 3.23 -3.94
C MET A 1 -30.04 3.13 -4.13
N ALA A 2 -30.60 2.23 -4.95
CA ALA A 2 -32.05 2.16 -5.26
C ALA A 2 -33.00 2.17 -4.03
N ARG A 3 -32.70 1.44 -2.95
CA ARG A 3 -33.53 1.47 -1.73
C ARG A 3 -33.53 2.83 -1.02
N PHE A 4 -32.43 3.56 -1.15
CA PHE A 4 -32.29 4.89 -0.59
C PHE A 4 -33.11 5.90 -1.39
N GLU A 5 -32.97 5.87 -2.70
CA GLU A 5 -33.77 6.65 -3.64
C GLU A 5 -35.26 6.44 -3.40
N GLN A 6 -35.73 5.20 -3.41
CA GLN A 6 -37.15 4.85 -3.22
C GLN A 6 -37.74 5.45 -1.95
N ARG A 7 -36.99 5.62 -0.85
CA ARG A 7 -37.48 6.24 0.39
C ARG A 7 -37.56 7.75 0.33
N HIS A 8 -36.67 8.37 -0.43
CA HIS A 8 -36.55 9.82 -0.49
C HIS A 8 -37.34 10.46 -1.64
N THR A 9 -37.72 9.68 -2.65
CA THR A 9 -38.46 10.13 -3.83
C THR A 9 -39.98 9.84 -3.76
N THR A 10 -40.49 9.46 -2.58
CA THR A 10 -41.91 9.27 -2.36
C THR A 10 -42.68 10.59 -2.53
N ALA A 11 -43.97 10.48 -2.98
CA ALA A 11 -44.83 11.64 -3.23
C ALA A 11 -44.98 12.56 -1.98
N ASP A 12 -44.89 11.98 -0.78
CA ASP A 12 -45.04 12.68 0.49
C ASP A 12 -43.80 13.44 0.92
N ASN A 13 -42.66 13.24 0.24
CA ASN A 13 -41.45 13.97 0.54
C ASN A 13 -41.39 15.31 -0.21
N PRO A 14 -41.50 16.46 0.47
CA PRO A 14 -41.49 17.76 -0.18
C PRO A 14 -40.20 18.11 -0.90
N ARG A 15 -39.14 17.38 -0.64
CA ARG A 15 -37.80 17.59 -1.26
C ARG A 15 -37.35 16.45 -2.16
N ARG A 16 -38.29 15.65 -2.66
CA ARG A 16 -38.00 14.55 -3.59
C ARG A 16 -37.24 15.01 -4.83
N ASP A 17 -37.52 16.21 -5.31
CA ASP A 17 -36.93 16.78 -6.52
C ASP A 17 -35.51 17.29 -6.30
N GLU A 18 -35.06 17.39 -5.02
CA GLU A 18 -33.70 17.71 -4.63
C GLU A 18 -32.82 16.46 -4.48
N PHE A 19 -33.38 15.26 -4.70
CA PHE A 19 -32.63 14.02 -4.55
C PHE A 19 -31.53 13.96 -5.61
N PRO A 20 -30.28 13.66 -5.22
CA PRO A 20 -29.15 13.62 -6.16
C PRO A 20 -29.37 12.58 -7.26
N ASP A 21 -28.91 12.89 -8.46
CA ASP A 21 -28.84 11.93 -9.55
C ASP A 21 -27.89 10.78 -9.21
N ILE A 22 -28.44 9.58 -9.03
CA ILE A 22 -27.67 8.39 -8.61
C ILE A 22 -26.79 7.82 -9.72
N ASP A 23 -27.04 8.17 -10.96
CA ASP A 23 -26.29 7.71 -12.12
C ASP A 23 -25.08 8.65 -12.40
N ALA A 24 -25.04 9.81 -11.76
CA ALA A 24 -23.92 10.73 -11.88
C ALA A 24 -22.65 10.15 -11.19
N PRO A 25 -21.47 10.28 -11.82
CA PRO A 25 -20.22 9.86 -11.21
C PRO A 25 -19.98 10.53 -9.84
N GLY A 26 -19.72 9.73 -8.80
CA GLY A 26 -19.48 10.25 -7.45
C GLY A 26 -20.74 10.63 -6.67
N SER A 27 -21.93 10.32 -7.18
CA SER A 27 -23.23 10.61 -6.54
C SER A 27 -23.39 10.00 -5.14
N GLU A 28 -22.63 8.95 -4.79
CA GLU A 28 -22.73 8.27 -3.50
C GLU A 28 -22.51 9.22 -2.32
N LEU A 29 -21.56 10.14 -2.42
CA LEU A 29 -21.33 11.16 -1.38
C LEU A 29 -22.50 12.12 -1.27
N SER A 30 -23.02 12.59 -2.40
CA SER A 30 -24.18 13.48 -2.46
C SER A 30 -25.42 12.82 -1.85
N VAL A 31 -25.64 11.53 -2.12
CA VAL A 31 -26.73 10.75 -1.53
C VAL A 31 -26.56 10.60 0.00
N VAL A 32 -25.35 10.33 0.48
CA VAL A 32 -25.06 10.25 1.93
C VAL A 32 -25.34 11.58 2.63
N LEU A 33 -24.91 12.69 2.02
CA LEU A 33 -25.12 14.04 2.57
C LEU A 33 -26.61 14.43 2.53
N PHE A 34 -27.31 14.14 1.44
CA PHE A 34 -28.74 14.34 1.32
C PHE A 34 -29.51 13.58 2.41
N GLY A 35 -29.26 12.28 2.57
CA GLY A 35 -29.88 11.48 3.61
C GLY A 35 -29.64 12.02 5.01
N ARG A 36 -28.44 12.51 5.31
CA ARG A 36 -28.15 13.16 6.60
C ARG A 36 -28.99 14.40 6.85
N THR A 37 -29.16 15.22 5.83
CA THR A 37 -29.92 16.49 5.95
C THR A 37 -31.43 16.26 5.99
N GLN A 38 -31.93 15.28 5.24
CA GLN A 38 -33.37 15.02 5.07
C GLN A 38 -33.93 13.94 6.01
N ARG A 39 -33.13 13.36 6.89
CA ARG A 39 -33.54 12.25 7.77
C ARG A 39 -34.80 12.54 8.60
N ARG A 40 -35.02 13.83 9.01
CA ARG A 40 -36.15 14.22 9.85
C ARG A 40 -37.48 14.24 9.11
N ALA A 41 -37.45 14.26 7.78
CA ALA A 41 -38.67 14.16 6.95
C ALA A 41 -39.22 12.72 6.87
N LEU A 42 -38.43 11.74 7.29
CA LEU A 42 -38.80 10.32 7.23
C LEU A 42 -39.47 9.86 8.54
N PRO A 43 -40.46 8.92 8.48
CA PRO A 43 -40.98 8.24 9.66
C PRO A 43 -39.89 7.49 10.42
N ARG A 44 -40.04 7.32 11.75
CA ARG A 44 -39.00 6.73 12.62
C ARG A 44 -38.41 5.40 12.15
N LEU A 45 -39.29 4.49 11.64
CA LEU A 45 -38.84 3.20 11.10
C LEU A 45 -37.99 3.38 9.83
N ALA A 46 -38.38 4.32 8.97
CA ALA A 46 -37.64 4.64 7.77
C ALA A 46 -36.27 5.31 8.10
N GLN A 47 -36.19 6.13 9.15
CA GLN A 47 -34.95 6.73 9.63
C GLN A 47 -33.93 5.67 10.07
N LYS A 48 -34.39 4.59 10.73
CA LYS A 48 -33.50 3.47 11.13
C LYS A 48 -32.93 2.75 9.90
N ALA A 49 -33.80 2.41 8.96
CA ALA A 49 -33.39 1.72 7.73
C ALA A 49 -32.46 2.62 6.87
N GLU A 50 -32.77 3.92 6.77
CA GLU A 50 -31.95 4.92 6.11
C GLU A 50 -30.53 5.01 6.71
N ALA A 51 -30.44 5.05 8.04
CA ALA A 51 -29.14 5.12 8.72
C ALA A 51 -28.28 3.87 8.43
N ILE A 52 -28.89 2.68 8.36
CA ILE A 52 -28.19 1.43 8.02
C ILE A 52 -27.69 1.49 6.57
N ASP A 53 -28.56 1.86 5.62
CA ASP A 53 -28.18 1.95 4.21
C ASP A 53 -27.11 3.02 3.99
N ARG A 54 -27.17 4.15 4.72
CA ARG A 54 -26.12 5.18 4.68
C ARG A 54 -24.79 4.66 5.18
N LEU A 55 -24.75 3.82 6.22
CA LEU A 55 -23.52 3.17 6.67
C LEU A 55 -22.94 2.25 5.59
N VAL A 56 -23.79 1.53 4.86
CA VAL A 56 -23.35 0.70 3.73
C VAL A 56 -22.74 1.56 2.62
N LEU A 57 -23.38 2.68 2.27
CA LEU A 57 -22.84 3.62 1.28
C LEU A 57 -21.51 4.23 1.73
N ILE A 58 -21.39 4.63 2.99
CA ILE A 58 -20.14 5.16 3.55
C ILE A 58 -19.02 4.10 3.47
N GLN A 59 -19.35 2.83 3.72
CA GLN A 59 -18.36 1.75 3.60
C GLN A 59 -17.91 1.54 2.15
N GLN A 60 -18.84 1.65 1.19
CA GLN A 60 -18.52 1.58 -0.23
C GLN A 60 -17.63 2.76 -0.67
N LEU A 61 -17.96 3.98 -0.21
CA LEU A 61 -17.15 5.17 -0.46
C LEU A 61 -15.71 5.03 0.08
N ARG A 62 -15.55 4.50 1.30
CA ARG A 62 -14.21 4.27 1.87
C ARG A 62 -13.37 3.37 0.99
N LEU A 63 -13.94 2.25 0.53
CA LEU A 63 -13.22 1.34 -0.36
C LEU A 63 -12.87 1.95 -1.71
N ARG A 64 -13.75 2.80 -2.23
CA ARG A 64 -13.47 3.53 -3.45
C ARG A 64 -12.32 4.52 -3.23
N LEU A 65 -12.36 5.26 -2.13
CA LEU A 65 -11.28 6.17 -1.75
C LEU A 65 -9.96 5.42 -1.52
N ASP A 66 -9.99 4.25 -0.87
CA ASP A 66 -8.79 3.42 -0.68
C ASP A 66 -8.19 2.97 -2.03
N ARG A 67 -9.02 2.67 -3.04
CA ARG A 67 -8.56 2.33 -4.40
C ARG A 67 -7.97 3.53 -5.11
N GLU A 68 -8.62 4.68 -5.05
CA GLU A 68 -8.13 5.91 -5.68
C GLU A 68 -6.83 6.39 -5.00
N GLU A 69 -6.71 6.28 -3.68
CA GLU A 69 -5.48 6.59 -2.95
C GLU A 69 -4.35 5.65 -3.37
N LEU A 70 -4.61 4.34 -3.49
CA LEU A 70 -3.63 3.37 -3.97
C LEU A 70 -3.18 3.69 -5.40
N ALA A 71 -4.13 3.99 -6.29
CA ALA A 71 -3.83 4.36 -7.67
C ALA A 71 -2.98 5.63 -7.74
N ALA A 72 -3.34 6.67 -6.96
CA ALA A 72 -2.59 7.92 -6.92
C ALA A 72 -1.14 7.74 -6.41
N LEU A 73 -0.93 6.88 -5.40
CA LEU A 73 0.41 6.55 -4.91
C LEU A 73 1.23 5.81 -5.97
N GLN A 74 0.62 4.88 -6.70
CA GLN A 74 1.28 4.13 -7.77
C GLN A 74 1.61 5.02 -8.97
N ASP A 75 0.65 5.84 -9.40
CA ASP A 75 0.82 6.77 -10.53
C ASP A 75 1.88 7.83 -10.22
N GLY A 76 1.87 8.38 -9.00
CA GLY A 76 2.85 9.36 -8.56
C GLY A 76 4.26 8.79 -8.51
N ASN A 77 4.42 7.58 -7.97
CA ASN A 77 5.71 6.90 -7.95
C ASN A 77 6.20 6.56 -9.37
N ALA A 78 5.32 6.08 -10.24
CA ALA A 78 5.64 5.84 -11.64
C ALA A 78 6.02 7.11 -12.41
N ALA A 79 5.50 8.28 -11.99
CA ALA A 79 5.84 9.59 -12.52
C ALA A 79 7.11 10.20 -11.90
N GLY A 80 7.84 9.46 -11.05
CA GLY A 80 9.11 9.90 -10.45
C GLY A 80 8.95 10.75 -9.17
N ALA A 81 7.76 10.79 -8.55
CA ALA A 81 7.60 11.45 -7.26
C ALA A 81 8.21 10.58 -6.14
N THR A 82 9.00 11.20 -5.27
CA THR A 82 9.60 10.51 -4.13
C THR A 82 8.54 10.06 -3.12
N TRP A 83 8.81 9.01 -2.37
CA TRP A 83 7.89 8.50 -1.33
C TRP A 83 7.59 9.55 -0.25
N ARG A 84 8.52 10.47 0.01
CA ARG A 84 8.31 11.60 0.91
C ARG A 84 7.29 12.58 0.34
N GLN A 85 7.43 12.98 -0.93
CA GLN A 85 6.48 13.87 -1.60
C GLN A 85 5.07 13.28 -1.66
N LEU A 86 4.96 11.96 -1.86
CA LEU A 86 3.68 11.25 -1.85
C LEU A 86 3.08 11.13 -0.44
N GLY A 87 3.92 11.06 0.59
CA GLY A 87 3.48 10.99 1.99
C GLY A 87 2.98 12.32 2.56
N ASP A 88 3.57 13.42 2.17
CA ASP A 88 3.27 14.75 2.71
C ASP A 88 1.76 15.11 2.66
N PRO A 89 1.05 14.94 1.52
CA PRO A 89 -0.39 15.22 1.46
C PRO A 89 -1.23 14.32 2.37
N LEU A 90 -0.70 13.14 2.74
CA LEU A 90 -1.35 12.18 3.64
C LEU A 90 -0.98 12.41 5.11
N GLY A 91 -0.14 13.41 5.41
CA GLY A 91 0.39 13.67 6.75
C GLY A 91 1.40 12.62 7.21
N ILE A 92 2.01 11.87 6.29
CA ILE A 92 3.02 10.85 6.58
C ILE A 92 4.39 11.47 6.36
N THR A 93 5.18 11.57 7.44
CA THR A 93 6.45 12.31 7.44
C THR A 93 7.66 11.44 7.03
N THR A 94 7.49 10.12 6.92
CA THR A 94 8.57 9.19 6.60
C THR A 94 8.29 8.42 5.32
N LYS A 95 9.31 8.23 4.50
CA LYS A 95 9.31 7.37 3.31
C LYS A 95 8.73 5.98 3.60
N GLN A 96 9.25 5.32 4.63
CA GLN A 96 8.79 3.99 5.03
C GLN A 96 7.31 3.97 5.43
N GLY A 97 6.82 5.02 6.10
CA GLY A 97 5.40 5.17 6.44
C GLY A 97 4.50 5.21 5.20
N THR A 98 4.94 5.91 4.13
CA THR A 98 4.21 6.00 2.86
C THR A 98 4.16 4.64 2.16
N VAL A 99 5.29 3.94 2.08
CA VAL A 99 5.34 2.58 1.52
C VAL A 99 4.45 1.61 2.29
N GLN A 100 4.49 1.65 3.63
CA GLN A 100 3.61 0.82 4.47
C GLN A 100 2.13 1.17 4.27
N ARG A 101 1.79 2.45 4.07
CA ARG A 101 0.42 2.87 3.74
C ARG A 101 -0.04 2.27 2.43
N MET A 102 0.78 2.36 1.38
CA MET A 102 0.49 1.76 0.08
C MET A 102 0.27 0.25 0.18
N GLN A 103 1.14 -0.47 0.93
CA GLN A 103 1.00 -1.92 1.13
C GLN A 103 -0.32 -2.27 1.83
N ARG A 104 -0.71 -1.53 2.90
CA ARG A 104 -1.99 -1.74 3.60
C ARG A 104 -3.19 -1.49 2.69
N LEU A 105 -3.13 -0.46 1.86
CA LEU A 105 -4.18 -0.17 0.88
C LEU A 105 -4.33 -1.31 -0.14
N ARG A 106 -3.19 -1.84 -0.64
CA ARG A 106 -3.20 -2.98 -1.56
C ARG A 106 -3.94 -4.18 -0.96
N VAL A 107 -3.59 -4.58 0.27
CA VAL A 107 -4.26 -5.66 0.98
C VAL A 107 -5.75 -5.37 1.20
N ALA A 108 -6.11 -4.15 1.62
CA ALA A 108 -7.51 -3.76 1.83
C ALA A 108 -8.34 -3.80 0.53
N VAL A 109 -7.75 -3.42 -0.59
CA VAL A 109 -8.40 -3.47 -1.91
C VAL A 109 -8.56 -4.91 -2.41
N GLU A 110 -7.56 -5.78 -2.20
CA GLU A 110 -7.58 -7.19 -2.62
C GLU A 110 -8.60 -8.02 -1.86
N LEU A 111 -8.64 -7.91 -0.53
CA LEU A 111 -9.55 -8.67 0.32
C LEU A 111 -11.00 -8.20 0.23
N GLY A 112 -11.22 -6.95 -0.15
CA GLY A 112 -12.55 -6.34 -0.28
C GLY A 112 -13.30 -6.22 1.05
N PRO A 113 -14.45 -5.51 1.06
CA PRO A 113 -15.22 -5.23 2.28
C PRO A 113 -15.89 -6.45 2.89
N SER A 114 -16.15 -7.47 2.06
CA SER A 114 -16.81 -8.70 2.49
C SER A 114 -15.89 -9.56 3.37
N ALA A 115 -14.60 -9.56 3.09
CA ALA A 115 -13.58 -10.30 3.83
C ALA A 115 -13.45 -9.78 5.27
N LEU A 116 -13.46 -8.46 5.45
CA LEU A 116 -13.39 -7.81 6.77
C LEU A 116 -14.63 -8.09 7.65
N ARG A 117 -15.74 -8.56 7.08
CA ARG A 117 -17.00 -8.86 7.80
C ARG A 117 -17.19 -10.35 8.11
N ALA A 118 -16.32 -11.21 7.58
CA ALA A 118 -16.42 -12.65 7.77
C ALA A 118 -15.32 -13.13 8.73
N PRO A 119 -15.62 -13.43 10.01
CA PRO A 119 -14.61 -13.79 11.02
C PRO A 119 -13.76 -15.01 10.62
N HIS A 120 -14.29 -15.90 9.78
CA HIS A 120 -13.54 -17.06 9.28
C HIS A 120 -12.52 -16.66 8.20
N VAL A 121 -12.82 -15.65 7.37
CA VAL A 121 -11.91 -15.11 6.35
C VAL A 121 -10.77 -14.36 7.01
N LEU A 122 -11.08 -13.51 8.02
CA LEU A 122 -10.06 -12.85 8.84
C LEU A 122 -9.13 -13.87 9.50
N ARG A 123 -9.70 -14.90 10.17
CA ARG A 123 -8.89 -15.96 10.79
C ARG A 123 -8.10 -16.81 9.81
N ALA A 124 -8.59 -17.00 8.59
CA ALA A 124 -7.83 -17.66 7.52
C ALA A 124 -6.68 -16.79 7.01
N HIS A 125 -6.94 -15.50 6.84
CA HIS A 125 -5.92 -14.51 6.47
C HIS A 125 -4.85 -14.36 7.56
N GLU A 126 -5.24 -14.19 8.83
CA GLU A 126 -4.33 -14.12 9.97
C GLU A 126 -3.45 -15.38 10.12
N ARG A 127 -4.00 -16.57 9.83
CA ARG A 127 -3.20 -17.80 9.79
C ARG A 127 -2.24 -17.83 8.62
N GLY A 128 -2.67 -17.42 7.43
CA GLY A 128 -1.81 -17.28 6.27
C GLY A 128 -0.67 -16.29 6.53
N GLU A 129 -0.97 -15.13 7.11
CA GLU A 129 0.04 -14.14 7.52
C GLU A 129 1.02 -14.71 8.56
N ALA A 130 0.53 -15.49 9.53
CA ALA A 130 1.38 -16.13 10.54
C ALA A 130 2.30 -17.21 9.94
N GLU A 131 1.80 -18.03 9.02
CA GLU A 131 2.58 -19.03 8.28
C GLU A 131 3.63 -18.36 7.37
N GLU A 132 3.25 -17.28 6.69
CA GLU A 132 4.18 -16.48 5.89
C GLU A 132 5.25 -15.84 6.76
N GLU A 133 4.89 -15.27 7.90
CA GLU A 133 5.83 -14.64 8.84
C GLU A 133 6.78 -15.69 9.42
N GLN A 134 6.30 -16.88 9.75
CA GLN A 134 7.15 -17.98 10.18
C GLN A 134 8.11 -18.44 9.07
N SER A 135 7.63 -18.50 7.83
CA SER A 135 8.47 -18.82 6.67
C SER A 135 9.53 -17.74 6.41
N ARG A 136 9.15 -16.47 6.55
CA ARG A 136 10.07 -15.31 6.46
C ARG A 136 11.14 -15.37 7.53
N SER A 137 10.74 -15.54 8.77
CA SER A 137 11.66 -15.62 9.92
C SER A 137 12.62 -16.80 9.78
N GLY A 138 12.14 -17.97 9.42
CA GLY A 138 13.00 -19.15 9.20
C GLY A 138 13.97 -18.96 8.04
N TRP A 139 13.55 -18.30 6.96
CA TRP A 139 14.48 -17.98 5.86
C TRP A 139 15.55 -16.98 6.31
N ILE A 140 15.17 -15.95 7.06
CA ILE A 140 16.07 -14.93 7.58
C ILE A 140 17.13 -15.56 8.50
N GLU A 141 16.73 -16.41 9.45
CA GLU A 141 17.65 -17.13 10.35
C GLU A 141 18.73 -17.91 9.60
N LEU A 142 18.37 -18.53 8.49
CA LEU A 142 19.29 -19.33 7.67
C LEU A 142 20.20 -18.47 6.77
N HIS A 143 19.85 -17.23 6.50
CA HIS A 143 20.52 -16.43 5.46
C HIS A 143 21.03 -15.06 5.94
N HIS A 144 20.88 -14.72 7.21
CA HIS A 144 21.20 -13.38 7.74
C HIS A 144 22.64 -12.92 7.41
N GLU A 145 23.64 -13.80 7.58
CA GLU A 145 25.03 -13.47 7.23
C GLU A 145 25.21 -13.15 5.74
N ARG A 146 24.53 -13.91 4.88
CA ARG A 146 24.58 -13.68 3.43
C ARG A 146 23.87 -12.40 3.03
N VAL A 147 22.77 -12.07 3.72
CA VAL A 147 22.02 -10.83 3.51
C VAL A 147 22.87 -9.62 3.88
N ARG A 148 23.48 -9.64 5.07
CA ARG A 148 24.38 -8.56 5.52
C ARG A 148 25.60 -8.42 4.61
N HIS A 149 26.22 -9.53 4.24
CA HIS A 149 27.37 -9.49 3.33
C HIS A 149 27.00 -8.90 1.97
N ALA A 150 25.87 -9.31 1.39
CA ALA A 150 25.42 -8.77 0.12
C ALA A 150 25.03 -7.27 0.21
N ALA A 151 24.46 -6.83 1.34
CA ALA A 151 24.19 -5.43 1.62
C ALA A 151 25.49 -4.62 1.69
N ALA A 152 26.48 -5.10 2.46
CA ALA A 152 27.79 -4.47 2.57
C ALA A 152 28.52 -4.36 1.23
N GLU A 153 28.50 -5.42 0.41
CA GLU A 153 29.08 -5.42 -0.94
C GLU A 153 28.37 -4.42 -1.87
N LEU A 154 27.04 -4.34 -1.81
CA LEU A 154 26.30 -3.35 -2.60
C LEU A 154 26.69 -1.92 -2.21
N LEU A 155 26.77 -1.65 -0.90
CA LEU A 155 27.18 -0.34 -0.38
C LEU A 155 28.63 0.00 -0.70
N LEU A 156 29.55 -0.96 -0.66
CA LEU A 156 30.95 -0.77 -1.04
C LEU A 156 31.08 -0.25 -2.48
N HIS A 157 30.21 -0.70 -3.35
CA HIS A 157 30.22 -0.35 -4.78
C HIS A 157 29.17 0.69 -5.17
N ARG A 158 28.50 1.35 -4.19
CA ARG A 158 27.40 2.28 -4.44
C ARG A 158 27.70 3.42 -5.42
N ALA A 159 28.95 3.93 -5.40
CA ALA A 159 29.39 4.99 -6.31
C ALA A 159 29.42 4.59 -7.80
N ALA A 160 29.41 3.29 -8.09
CA ALA A 160 29.34 2.73 -9.43
C ALA A 160 27.96 2.22 -9.83
N LEU A 161 26.93 2.52 -9.04
CA LEU A 161 25.52 2.25 -9.38
C LEU A 161 24.92 3.49 -10.06
N THR A 162 23.90 3.29 -10.87
CA THR A 162 23.05 4.36 -11.38
C THR A 162 21.96 4.61 -10.35
N THR A 163 21.96 5.79 -9.74
CA THR A 163 21.10 6.12 -8.60
C THR A 163 20.48 7.49 -8.76
N ASP A 164 19.24 7.62 -8.38
CA ASP A 164 18.51 8.87 -8.14
C ASP A 164 18.45 9.21 -6.64
N GLU A 165 17.67 10.21 -6.27
CA GLU A 165 17.50 10.65 -4.87
C GLU A 165 16.90 9.54 -4.00
N ASP A 166 15.88 8.82 -4.50
CA ASP A 166 15.22 7.74 -3.75
C ASP A 166 16.16 6.53 -3.54
N ALA A 167 16.90 6.14 -4.58
CA ALA A 167 17.88 5.06 -4.48
C ALA A 167 18.98 5.40 -3.46
N VAL A 168 19.48 6.63 -3.47
CA VAL A 168 20.49 7.10 -2.49
C VAL A 168 19.92 7.04 -1.08
N GLU A 169 18.70 7.51 -0.84
CA GLU A 169 18.07 7.48 0.48
C GLU A 169 17.90 6.04 1.00
N TRP A 170 17.51 5.08 0.12
CA TRP A 170 17.42 3.67 0.52
C TRP A 170 18.78 3.05 0.82
N LEU A 171 19.84 3.43 0.11
CA LEU A 171 21.19 2.95 0.37
C LEU A 171 21.77 3.56 1.66
N ASP A 172 21.48 4.81 1.97
CA ASP A 172 21.90 5.45 3.23
C ASP A 172 21.21 4.80 4.45
N ASP A 173 19.88 4.59 4.37
CA ASP A 173 19.15 3.85 5.40
C ASP A 173 19.66 2.41 5.57
N LEU A 174 20.06 1.75 4.48
CA LEU A 174 20.65 0.42 4.51
C LEU A 174 22.02 0.42 5.20
N ALA A 175 22.83 1.47 5.00
CA ALA A 175 24.11 1.61 5.67
C ALA A 175 23.95 1.69 7.19
N ASP A 176 22.96 2.45 7.67
CA ASP A 176 22.66 2.53 9.09
C ASP A 176 22.19 1.18 9.66
N LEU A 177 21.33 0.47 8.92
CA LEU A 177 20.79 -0.81 9.35
C LEU A 177 21.83 -1.94 9.47
N ILE A 178 22.85 -1.98 8.63
CA ILE A 178 23.88 -3.03 8.73
C ILE A 178 24.82 -2.84 9.92
N GLU A 179 24.86 -1.65 10.52
CA GLU A 179 25.60 -1.40 11.74
C GLU A 179 24.83 -1.80 13.01
N GLU A 180 23.50 -1.99 12.91
CA GLU A 180 22.68 -2.43 14.03
C GLU A 180 22.95 -3.89 14.43
N PRO A 181 22.69 -4.25 15.70
CA PRO A 181 22.78 -5.63 16.16
C PRO A 181 21.86 -6.58 15.38
N VAL A 182 22.34 -7.80 15.17
CA VAL A 182 21.55 -8.85 14.49
C VAL A 182 20.28 -9.13 15.27
N SER A 183 19.12 -8.94 14.61
CA SER A 183 17.80 -9.30 15.13
C SER A 183 16.87 -9.66 13.96
N PRO A 184 15.86 -10.51 14.16
CA PRO A 184 14.92 -10.86 13.09
C PRO A 184 14.27 -9.64 12.45
N THR A 185 13.92 -8.61 13.23
CA THR A 185 13.31 -7.37 12.76
C THR A 185 14.30 -6.54 11.92
N CYS A 186 15.55 -6.41 12.37
CA CYS A 186 16.59 -5.70 11.64
C CYS A 186 16.87 -6.39 10.30
N GLU A 187 17.03 -7.71 10.29
CA GLU A 187 17.28 -8.48 9.07
C GLU A 187 16.11 -8.39 8.06
N ALA A 188 14.85 -8.41 8.54
CA ALA A 188 13.69 -8.18 7.70
C ALA A 188 13.70 -6.77 7.08
N SER A 189 14.13 -5.77 7.86
CA SER A 189 14.30 -4.39 7.38
C SER A 189 15.40 -4.31 6.32
N ILE A 190 16.56 -4.94 6.53
CA ILE A 190 17.64 -4.99 5.53
C ILE A 190 17.15 -5.55 4.20
N ILE A 191 16.41 -6.69 4.19
CA ILE A 191 15.87 -7.27 2.97
C ILE A 191 14.89 -6.31 2.28
N THR A 192 14.08 -5.62 3.07
CA THR A 192 13.11 -4.64 2.56
C THR A 192 13.82 -3.46 1.90
N HIS A 193 14.86 -2.91 2.54
CA HIS A 193 15.65 -1.80 1.99
C HIS A 193 16.44 -2.23 0.75
N LEU A 194 17.06 -3.42 0.76
CA LEU A 194 17.70 -3.98 -0.42
C LEU A 194 16.74 -4.08 -1.61
N ARG A 195 15.52 -4.54 -1.37
CA ARG A 195 14.52 -4.63 -2.43
C ARG A 195 14.17 -3.27 -3.03
N PHE A 196 13.87 -2.28 -2.20
CA PHE A 196 13.53 -0.95 -2.68
C PHE A 196 14.73 -0.26 -3.33
N ALA A 197 15.93 -0.38 -2.76
CA ALA A 197 17.14 0.15 -3.40
C ALA A 197 17.35 -0.42 -4.81
N VAL A 198 17.16 -1.74 -4.99
CA VAL A 198 17.29 -2.38 -6.30
C VAL A 198 16.19 -1.91 -7.26
N GLU A 199 14.93 -1.82 -6.80
CA GLU A 199 13.80 -1.33 -7.60
C GLU A 199 14.04 0.11 -8.08
N GLU A 200 14.60 1.00 -7.22
CA GLU A 200 14.92 2.37 -7.59
C GLU A 200 16.16 2.49 -8.48
N ILE A 201 17.20 1.67 -8.26
CA ILE A 201 18.37 1.59 -9.17
C ILE A 201 17.92 1.15 -10.57
N ASP A 202 17.04 0.16 -10.67
CA ASP A 202 16.52 -0.29 -11.97
C ASP A 202 15.71 0.81 -12.65
N ARG A 203 14.87 1.54 -11.91
CA ARG A 203 14.10 2.68 -12.41
C ARG A 203 15.01 3.80 -12.91
N ALA A 204 15.98 4.23 -12.09
CA ALA A 204 16.93 5.29 -12.47
C ALA A 204 17.73 4.91 -13.72
N SER A 205 18.12 3.64 -13.84
CA SER A 205 18.80 3.09 -15.01
C SER A 205 17.95 3.18 -16.28
N GLU A 206 16.66 2.87 -16.19
CA GLU A 206 15.72 2.98 -17.31
C GLU A 206 15.49 4.44 -17.73
N GLU A 207 15.30 5.36 -16.77
CA GLU A 207 15.08 6.78 -17.01
C GLU A 207 16.29 7.46 -17.65
N GLU A 208 17.51 7.11 -17.20
CA GLU A 208 18.76 7.67 -17.75
C GLU A 208 19.26 6.92 -18.99
N ALA A 209 18.62 5.84 -19.40
CA ALA A 209 19.06 4.93 -20.46
C ALA A 209 20.52 4.46 -20.26
N GLN A 210 20.91 4.18 -19.00
CA GLN A 210 22.24 3.73 -18.58
C GLN A 210 22.15 2.31 -17.98
N GLU A 211 23.32 1.65 -17.89
CA GLU A 211 23.41 0.37 -17.17
C GLU A 211 23.23 0.60 -15.65
N PRO A 212 22.48 -0.26 -14.92
CA PRO A 212 22.26 -0.10 -13.48
C PRO A 212 23.54 -0.24 -12.65
N ALA A 213 24.59 -0.81 -13.23
CA ALA A 213 25.91 -0.97 -12.61
C ALA A 213 26.99 -0.64 -13.64
N ARG A 214 27.84 0.34 -13.33
CA ARG A 214 28.86 0.89 -14.21
C ARG A 214 30.24 0.22 -14.06
N SER A 215 30.37 -0.77 -13.16
CA SER A 215 31.57 -1.58 -13.03
C SER A 215 31.23 -3.07 -12.93
N PRO A 216 32.16 -3.98 -13.28
CA PRO A 216 31.97 -5.42 -13.12
C PRO A 216 31.66 -5.83 -11.67
N GLU A 217 32.31 -5.20 -10.70
CA GLU A 217 32.13 -5.45 -9.27
C GLU A 217 30.74 -5.05 -8.81
N SER A 218 30.28 -3.84 -9.16
CA SER A 218 28.92 -3.37 -8.85
C SER A 218 27.86 -4.25 -9.52
N ALA A 219 28.10 -4.73 -10.74
CA ALA A 219 27.21 -5.65 -11.44
C ALA A 219 27.12 -7.01 -10.72
N VAL A 220 28.21 -7.52 -10.16
CA VAL A 220 28.22 -8.75 -9.36
C VAL A 220 27.45 -8.53 -8.05
N ALA A 221 27.71 -7.45 -7.33
CA ALA A 221 27.01 -7.11 -6.09
C ALA A 221 25.49 -7.01 -6.31
N LEU A 222 25.08 -6.25 -7.31
CA LEU A 222 23.65 -6.06 -7.66
C LEU A 222 22.99 -7.41 -8.04
N ARG A 223 23.67 -8.25 -8.81
CA ARG A 223 23.16 -9.60 -9.17
C ARG A 223 23.02 -10.48 -7.94
N THR A 224 23.96 -10.43 -7.00
CA THR A 224 23.91 -11.19 -5.75
C THR A 224 22.70 -10.79 -4.92
N VAL A 225 22.44 -9.49 -4.77
CA VAL A 225 21.29 -8.95 -4.06
C VAL A 225 19.97 -9.40 -4.75
N ARG A 226 19.87 -9.26 -6.07
CA ARG A 226 18.69 -9.73 -6.84
C ARG A 226 18.44 -11.23 -6.64
N GLY A 227 19.50 -12.04 -6.59
CA GLY A 227 19.41 -13.46 -6.32
C GLY A 227 18.87 -13.79 -4.94
N LEU A 228 19.29 -13.04 -3.90
CA LEU A 228 18.81 -13.17 -2.53
C LEU A 228 17.34 -12.75 -2.41
N ILE A 229 16.96 -11.60 -2.98
CA ILE A 229 15.57 -11.12 -3.01
C ILE A 229 14.66 -12.14 -3.73
N GLY A 230 15.11 -12.67 -4.86
CA GLY A 230 14.39 -13.71 -5.59
C GLY A 230 14.24 -15.01 -4.80
N GLY A 231 15.26 -15.40 -4.03
CA GLY A 231 15.21 -16.54 -3.11
C GLY A 231 14.22 -16.34 -1.98
N TYR A 232 14.23 -15.18 -1.37
CA TYR A 232 13.30 -14.77 -0.32
C TYR A 232 11.85 -14.80 -0.83
N ARG A 233 11.55 -14.12 -1.96
CA ARG A 233 10.21 -14.09 -2.57
C ARG A 233 9.66 -15.48 -2.87
N ARG A 234 10.46 -16.39 -3.43
CA ARG A 234 10.00 -17.77 -3.76
C ARG A 234 9.66 -18.61 -2.54
N ARG A 235 10.26 -18.33 -1.39
CA ARG A 235 10.02 -19.09 -0.15
C ARG A 235 8.91 -18.48 0.71
N THR A 236 8.62 -17.20 0.50
CA THR A 236 7.64 -16.44 1.29
C THR A 236 6.39 -16.04 0.48
N ALA A 237 6.34 -16.40 -0.80
CA ALA A 237 5.12 -16.30 -1.60
C ALA A 237 4.14 -17.42 -1.21
N PRO A 238 2.83 -17.12 -1.09
CA PRO A 238 1.79 -18.09 -0.78
C PRO A 238 1.66 -19.16 -1.86
#